data_b82fdd119afa6cb5b375abd22aaf30db
#
_entry.id   b82fdd119afa6cb5b375abd22aaf30db
#
_cell.length_a   1.000
_cell.length_b   1.000
_cell.length_c   1.000
_cell.angle_alpha   90.00
_cell.angle_beta   90.00
_cell.angle_gamma   90.00
#
_symmetry.space_group_name_H-M   'P 1'
#
loop_
_entity.id
_entity.type
_entity.pdbx_description
1 polymer ?
#
loop_
_entity_poly.entity_id
_entity_poly.type
_entity_poly.pdbx_seq_one_letter_code
_entity_poly.pdbx_strand_id
1 'polypeptide(L)'
;GLTRPCDIAWATELRPDYAGFVFAGKKRRVSDDQAAALRKDLDPGIPAVGVFVDDSLEHMGKLVAAGTIQIVQLHGQEDDAMIDAVRQSLQVPVIKAFSIASQDDVRKAEQSRADYILLDHGAGGTGDCFDWALLGQLNRPYFLAGGLNPDNAVQAAALHPYALDVSSGIETDGMKDKEKMKLFMARVRAYRR
;
A
#
# COMPACT_ATOMS: atom_id res chain seq x y z
N GLY A 1 1.72 1.06 7.00
CA GLY A 1 0.64 1.68 7.79
C GLY A 1 1.17 2.73 8.74
N LEU A 2 0.45 3.84 8.83
CA LEU A 2 0.71 4.93 9.76
C LEU A 2 -0.16 4.70 11.01
N THR A 3 0.40 4.92 12.21
CA THR A 3 -0.28 4.58 13.47
C THR A 3 -0.26 5.69 14.51
N ARG A 4 0.61 6.70 14.35
CA ARG A 4 0.82 7.75 15.35
C ARG A 4 0.58 9.14 14.75
N PRO A 5 0.18 10.14 15.56
CA PRO A 5 0.04 11.52 15.09
C PRO A 5 1.31 12.08 14.43
N CYS A 6 2.51 11.73 14.96
CA CYS A 6 3.77 12.15 14.35
C CYS A 6 3.99 11.53 12.96
N ASP A 7 3.54 10.28 12.72
CA ASP A 7 3.61 9.64 11.40
C ASP A 7 2.79 10.45 10.38
N ILE A 8 1.62 10.92 10.80
CA ILE A 8 0.73 11.75 9.98
C ILE A 8 1.34 13.12 9.69
N ALA A 9 1.92 13.77 10.70
CA ALA A 9 2.59 15.05 10.51
C ALA A 9 3.76 14.93 9.52
N TRP A 10 4.54 13.85 9.61
CA TRP A 10 5.65 13.59 8.67
C TRP A 10 5.14 13.27 7.27
N ALA A 11 4.06 12.48 7.14
CA ALA A 11 3.45 12.20 5.84
C ALA A 11 2.92 13.48 5.20
N THR A 12 2.23 14.34 5.96
CA THR A 12 1.74 15.65 5.48
C THR A 12 2.90 16.55 5.03
N GLU A 13 4.01 16.61 5.77
CA GLU A 13 5.22 17.35 5.39
C GLU A 13 5.86 16.80 4.09
N LEU A 14 5.97 15.47 4.00
CA LEU A 14 6.65 14.79 2.89
C LEU A 14 5.78 14.60 1.65
N ARG A 15 4.44 14.71 1.77
CA ARG A 15 3.47 14.61 0.68
C ARG A 15 3.69 13.40 -0.23
N PRO A 16 3.55 12.15 0.29
CA PRO A 16 3.46 10.97 -0.57
C PRO A 16 2.17 11.03 -1.42
N ASP A 17 2.14 10.26 -2.51
CA ASP A 17 0.94 10.15 -3.35
C ASP A 17 -0.22 9.45 -2.60
N TYR A 18 0.10 8.58 -1.63
CA TYR A 18 -0.87 7.82 -0.82
C TYR A 18 -0.37 7.64 0.62
N ALA A 19 -1.31 7.48 1.56
CA ALA A 19 -1.03 7.11 2.95
C ALA A 19 -1.85 5.88 3.35
N GLY A 20 -1.24 4.86 3.99
CA GLY A 20 -1.90 3.59 4.31
C GLY A 20 -2.29 3.46 5.78
N PHE A 21 -3.53 3.03 6.05
CA PHE A 21 -4.03 2.55 7.35
C PHE A 21 -4.28 1.05 7.27
N VAL A 22 -3.74 0.28 8.21
CA VAL A 22 -3.85 -1.19 8.21
C VAL A 22 -4.89 -1.62 9.24
N PHE A 23 -5.93 -2.30 8.79
CA PHE A 23 -7.02 -2.80 9.65
C PHE A 23 -6.87 -4.29 10.01
N ALA A 24 -5.80 -4.93 9.54
CA ALA A 24 -5.56 -6.36 9.73
C ALA A 24 -4.25 -6.66 10.45
N GLY A 25 -4.11 -7.91 10.92
CA GLY A 25 -2.88 -8.39 11.56
C GLY A 25 -2.64 -7.78 12.94
N LYS A 26 -1.38 -7.92 13.42
CA LYS A 26 -0.95 -7.41 14.74
C LYS A 26 -0.04 -6.19 14.65
N LYS A 27 0.79 -6.14 13.61
CA LYS A 27 1.72 -5.03 13.40
C LYS A 27 1.01 -3.91 12.65
N ARG A 28 1.19 -2.67 13.08
CA ARG A 28 0.67 -1.45 12.41
C ARG A 28 -0.85 -1.37 12.32
N ARG A 29 -1.57 -2.26 13.02
CA ARG A 29 -3.04 -2.22 13.02
C ARG A 29 -3.53 -0.99 13.77
N VAL A 30 -4.52 -0.33 13.16
CA VAL A 30 -5.29 0.75 13.79
C VAL A 30 -6.75 0.31 13.96
N SER A 31 -7.44 0.86 14.95
CA SER A 31 -8.90 0.77 15.04
C SER A 31 -9.55 1.79 14.10
N ASP A 32 -10.84 1.63 13.85
CA ASP A 32 -11.64 2.57 13.05
C ASP A 32 -11.57 3.99 13.63
N ASP A 33 -11.73 4.13 14.94
CA ASP A 33 -11.67 5.42 15.63
C ASP A 33 -10.27 6.05 15.54
N GLN A 34 -9.23 5.22 15.69
CA GLN A 34 -7.84 5.69 15.55
C GLN A 34 -7.56 6.16 14.12
N ALA A 35 -7.98 5.38 13.12
CA ALA A 35 -7.82 5.76 11.71
C ALA A 35 -8.59 7.04 11.40
N ALA A 36 -9.82 7.18 11.88
CA ALA A 36 -10.64 8.37 11.69
C ALA A 36 -10.00 9.62 12.35
N ALA A 37 -9.42 9.47 13.55
CA ALA A 37 -8.69 10.56 14.21
C ALA A 37 -7.45 10.96 13.42
N LEU A 38 -6.63 10.00 13.00
CA LEU A 38 -5.42 10.23 12.21
C LEU A 38 -5.74 10.85 10.84
N ARG A 39 -6.85 10.44 10.21
CA ARG A 39 -7.28 10.98 8.90
C ARG A 39 -7.58 12.47 8.96
N LYS A 40 -8.11 12.99 10.07
CA LYS A 40 -8.41 14.43 10.24
C LYS A 40 -7.18 15.31 10.17
N ASP A 41 -6.03 14.79 10.63
CA ASP A 41 -4.76 15.52 10.68
C ASP A 41 -3.91 15.31 9.41
N LEU A 42 -4.28 14.34 8.56
CA LEU A 42 -3.61 14.11 7.27
C LEU A 42 -4.04 15.15 6.26
N ASP A 43 -3.07 15.71 5.51
CA ASP A 43 -3.36 16.60 4.38
C ASP A 43 -4.48 16.01 3.49
N PRO A 44 -5.60 16.73 3.28
CA PRO A 44 -6.73 16.22 2.50
C PRO A 44 -6.38 15.89 1.05
N GLY A 45 -5.30 16.44 0.51
CA GLY A 45 -4.78 16.12 -0.82
C GLY A 45 -4.05 14.77 -0.90
N ILE A 46 -3.81 14.09 0.25
CA ILE A 46 -3.22 12.76 0.28
C ILE A 46 -4.33 11.72 0.49
N PRO A 47 -4.70 10.92 -0.54
CA PRO A 47 -5.69 9.87 -0.39
C PRO A 47 -5.22 8.80 0.60
N ALA A 48 -6.13 8.36 1.47
CA ALA A 48 -5.89 7.28 2.42
C ALA A 48 -6.30 5.93 1.83
N VAL A 49 -5.41 4.95 1.93
CA VAL A 49 -5.62 3.56 1.55
C VAL A 49 -5.93 2.75 2.80
N GLY A 50 -7.07 2.07 2.84
CA GLY A 50 -7.38 1.07 3.87
C GLY A 50 -6.90 -0.30 3.44
N VAL A 51 -6.06 -0.94 4.25
CA VAL A 51 -5.50 -2.26 3.98
C VAL A 51 -6.24 -3.30 4.81
N PHE A 52 -6.85 -4.28 4.14
CA PHE A 52 -7.69 -5.32 4.71
C PHE A 52 -7.17 -6.72 4.35
N VAL A 53 -7.45 -7.70 5.18
CA VAL A 53 -7.16 -9.12 4.96
C VAL A 53 -8.43 -9.90 5.30
N ASP A 54 -9.08 -10.46 4.28
CA ASP A 54 -10.28 -11.30 4.40
C ASP A 54 -11.39 -10.65 5.26
N ASP A 55 -11.57 -9.35 5.08
CA ASP A 55 -12.53 -8.54 5.86
C ASP A 55 -13.86 -8.38 5.10
N SER A 56 -14.88 -7.89 5.80
CA SER A 56 -16.22 -7.74 5.25
C SER A 56 -16.39 -6.47 4.39
N LEU A 57 -17.21 -6.57 3.35
CA LEU A 57 -17.62 -5.42 2.55
C LEU A 57 -18.30 -4.33 3.41
N GLU A 58 -19.05 -4.75 4.44
CA GLU A 58 -19.73 -3.83 5.37
C GLU A 58 -18.72 -2.96 6.14
N HIS A 59 -17.65 -3.58 6.66
CA HIS A 59 -16.61 -2.85 7.40
C HIS A 59 -15.88 -1.85 6.48
N MET A 60 -15.45 -2.29 5.30
CA MET A 60 -14.85 -1.38 4.31
C MET A 60 -15.79 -0.23 3.95
N GLY A 61 -17.08 -0.53 3.75
CA GLY A 61 -18.10 0.46 3.42
C GLY A 61 -18.31 1.52 4.51
N LYS A 62 -18.25 1.15 5.78
CA LYS A 62 -18.32 2.10 6.91
C LYS A 62 -17.17 3.11 6.87
N LEU A 63 -15.95 2.62 6.62
CA LEU A 63 -14.75 3.48 6.58
C LEU A 63 -14.74 4.40 5.35
N VAL A 64 -15.21 3.92 4.19
CA VAL A 64 -15.37 4.73 2.98
C VAL A 64 -16.45 5.79 3.20
N ALA A 65 -17.63 5.42 3.69
CA ALA A 65 -18.74 6.35 3.95
C ALA A 65 -18.37 7.44 4.97
N ALA A 66 -17.54 7.09 5.97
CA ALA A 66 -17.02 8.05 6.94
C ALA A 66 -15.92 8.96 6.38
N GLY A 67 -15.45 8.74 5.14
CA GLY A 67 -14.34 9.47 4.53
C GLY A 67 -12.96 9.16 5.15
N THR A 68 -12.87 8.11 5.95
CA THR A 68 -11.62 7.68 6.60
C THR A 68 -10.63 7.16 5.57
N ILE A 69 -11.11 6.45 4.56
CA ILE A 69 -10.33 5.94 3.43
C ILE A 69 -10.99 6.29 2.10
N GLN A 70 -10.21 6.39 1.04
CA GLN A 70 -10.64 6.67 -0.33
C GLN A 70 -10.31 5.54 -1.30
N ILE A 71 -9.48 4.59 -0.88
CA ILE A 71 -9.03 3.45 -1.67
C ILE A 71 -9.05 2.21 -0.78
N VAL A 72 -9.51 1.08 -1.31
CA VAL A 72 -9.49 -0.22 -0.62
C VAL A 72 -8.35 -1.07 -1.18
N GLN A 73 -7.49 -1.56 -0.28
CA GLN A 73 -6.47 -2.54 -0.62
C GLN A 73 -6.81 -3.89 0.02
N LEU A 74 -7.06 -4.89 -0.83
CA LEU A 74 -7.35 -6.27 -0.47
C LEU A 74 -6.04 -7.06 -0.43
N HIS A 75 -5.59 -7.44 0.75
CA HIS A 75 -4.27 -8.03 1.00
C HIS A 75 -4.35 -9.49 1.52
N GLY A 76 -5.53 -10.09 1.50
CA GLY A 76 -5.81 -11.49 1.86
C GLY A 76 -6.05 -12.38 0.65
N GLN A 77 -6.99 -13.33 0.81
CA GLN A 77 -7.37 -14.30 -0.22
C GLN A 77 -8.65 -13.89 -0.98
N GLU A 78 -9.00 -12.61 -0.94
CA GLU A 78 -10.20 -12.09 -1.60
C GLU A 78 -10.13 -12.37 -3.10
N ASP A 79 -11.23 -12.90 -3.63
CA ASP A 79 -11.40 -13.25 -5.03
C ASP A 79 -11.95 -12.09 -5.89
N ASP A 80 -12.11 -12.34 -7.18
CA ASP A 80 -12.67 -11.38 -8.12
C ASP A 80 -14.12 -10.97 -7.77
N ALA A 81 -14.89 -11.85 -7.11
CA ALA A 81 -16.25 -11.52 -6.69
C ALA A 81 -16.22 -10.42 -5.58
N MET A 82 -15.30 -10.51 -4.64
CA MET A 82 -15.10 -9.47 -3.63
C MET A 82 -14.59 -8.17 -4.28
N ILE A 83 -13.66 -8.24 -5.22
CA ILE A 83 -13.16 -7.06 -5.96
C ILE A 83 -14.33 -6.35 -6.65
N ASP A 84 -15.18 -7.09 -7.37
CA ASP A 84 -16.34 -6.54 -8.07
C ASP A 84 -17.36 -5.94 -7.06
N ALA A 85 -17.60 -6.61 -5.93
CA ALA A 85 -18.50 -6.14 -4.90
C ALA A 85 -18.04 -4.81 -4.30
N VAL A 86 -16.74 -4.68 -3.97
CA VAL A 86 -16.16 -3.42 -3.47
C VAL A 86 -16.33 -2.31 -4.51
N ARG A 87 -15.95 -2.55 -5.76
CA ARG A 87 -16.03 -1.55 -6.84
C ARG A 87 -17.46 -1.07 -7.08
N GLN A 88 -18.41 -2.00 -7.15
CA GLN A 88 -19.83 -1.67 -7.44
C GLN A 88 -20.52 -1.00 -6.28
N SER A 89 -20.30 -1.48 -5.05
CA SER A 89 -21.02 -0.99 -3.87
C SER A 89 -20.39 0.27 -3.26
N LEU A 90 -19.06 0.36 -3.26
CA LEU A 90 -18.36 1.47 -2.60
C LEU A 90 -17.88 2.55 -3.57
N GLN A 91 -17.80 2.25 -4.87
CA GLN A 91 -17.39 3.18 -5.94
C GLN A 91 -16.01 3.83 -5.68
N VAL A 92 -15.08 3.07 -5.09
CA VAL A 92 -13.70 3.49 -4.83
C VAL A 92 -12.74 2.58 -5.58
N PRO A 93 -11.53 3.07 -5.92
CA PRO A 93 -10.50 2.22 -6.51
C PRO A 93 -10.10 1.06 -5.60
N VAL A 94 -9.84 -0.10 -6.21
CA VAL A 94 -9.38 -1.31 -5.53
C VAL A 94 -7.97 -1.66 -5.94
N ILE A 95 -7.11 -1.86 -4.95
CA ILE A 95 -5.78 -2.44 -5.09
C ILE A 95 -5.86 -3.89 -4.60
N LYS A 96 -5.50 -4.88 -5.43
CA LYS A 96 -5.36 -6.27 -4.98
C LYS A 96 -3.90 -6.64 -4.84
N ALA A 97 -3.51 -7.09 -3.65
CA ALA A 97 -2.16 -7.55 -3.36
C ALA A 97 -1.98 -9.01 -3.76
N PHE A 98 -0.81 -9.31 -4.32
CA PHE A 98 -0.35 -10.63 -4.73
C PHE A 98 1.04 -10.89 -4.18
N SER A 99 1.21 -12.08 -3.58
CA SER A 99 2.53 -12.58 -3.19
C SER A 99 3.21 -13.19 -4.43
N ILE A 100 4.39 -12.69 -4.77
CA ILE A 100 5.13 -13.08 -5.96
C ILE A 100 6.30 -13.97 -5.57
N ALA A 101 6.26 -15.23 -6.00
CA ALA A 101 7.34 -16.20 -5.89
C ALA A 101 7.72 -16.82 -7.25
N SER A 102 6.85 -16.67 -8.25
CA SER A 102 7.02 -17.27 -9.58
C SER A 102 6.42 -16.40 -10.69
N GLN A 103 6.76 -16.73 -11.94
CA GLN A 103 6.17 -16.11 -13.12
C GLN A 103 4.67 -16.38 -13.23
N ASP A 104 4.18 -17.51 -12.67
CA ASP A 104 2.74 -17.82 -12.64
C ASP A 104 1.97 -16.87 -11.73
N ASP A 105 2.58 -16.43 -10.63
CA ASP A 105 1.95 -15.46 -9.72
C ASP A 105 1.83 -14.09 -10.40
N VAL A 106 2.84 -13.70 -11.16
CA VAL A 106 2.78 -12.46 -11.96
C VAL A 106 1.66 -12.54 -13.00
N ARG A 107 1.51 -13.68 -13.71
CA ARG A 107 0.42 -13.88 -14.66
C ARG A 107 -0.96 -13.81 -14.01
N LYS A 108 -1.12 -14.41 -12.82
CA LYS A 108 -2.37 -14.33 -12.05
C LYS A 108 -2.67 -12.89 -11.65
N ALA A 109 -1.67 -12.17 -11.16
CA ALA A 109 -1.82 -10.77 -10.80
C ALA A 109 -2.25 -9.92 -12.00
N GLU A 110 -1.66 -10.15 -13.18
CA GLU A 110 -1.99 -9.43 -14.42
C GLU A 110 -3.43 -9.63 -14.86
N GLN A 111 -4.03 -10.80 -14.59
CA GLN A 111 -5.41 -11.14 -14.92
C GLN A 111 -6.45 -10.61 -13.92
N SER A 112 -6.03 -10.05 -12.79
CA SER A 112 -6.94 -9.54 -11.75
C SER A 112 -7.88 -8.45 -12.27
N ARG A 113 -9.09 -8.43 -11.74
CA ARG A 113 -10.14 -7.43 -12.05
C ARG A 113 -10.01 -6.13 -11.27
N ALA A 114 -9.05 -6.04 -10.33
CA ALA A 114 -8.78 -4.83 -9.56
C ALA A 114 -8.29 -3.68 -10.45
N ASP A 115 -8.50 -2.45 -10.02
CA ASP A 115 -8.03 -1.26 -10.74
C ASP A 115 -6.49 -1.20 -10.76
N TYR A 116 -5.88 -1.60 -9.65
CA TYR A 116 -4.43 -1.74 -9.51
C TYR A 116 -4.08 -3.08 -8.88
N ILE A 117 -2.91 -3.60 -9.23
CA ILE A 117 -2.30 -4.73 -8.52
C ILE A 117 -1.15 -4.24 -7.67
N LEU A 118 -0.94 -4.88 -6.53
CA LEU A 118 0.23 -4.68 -5.69
C LEU A 118 1.01 -5.99 -5.64
N LEU A 119 2.30 -5.92 -5.96
CA LEU A 119 3.20 -7.07 -6.02
C LEU A 119 4.13 -7.01 -4.82
N ASP A 120 4.00 -7.99 -3.91
CA ASP A 120 4.73 -8.07 -2.65
C ASP A 120 5.54 -9.37 -2.57
N HIS A 121 6.49 -9.45 -1.66
CA HIS A 121 7.26 -10.66 -1.37
C HIS A 121 6.64 -11.45 -0.22
N GLY A 122 6.22 -12.69 -0.48
CA GLY A 122 5.76 -13.63 0.55
C GLY A 122 4.61 -13.11 1.39
N ALA A 123 4.65 -13.38 2.70
CA ALA A 123 3.58 -13.00 3.64
C ALA A 123 3.58 -11.50 4.05
N GLY A 124 4.35 -10.66 3.35
CA GLY A 124 4.47 -9.23 3.63
C GLY A 124 5.26 -8.90 4.91
N GLY A 125 6.02 -7.81 4.89
CA GLY A 125 6.69 -7.29 6.07
C GLY A 125 7.90 -8.08 6.60
N THR A 126 8.44 -9.05 5.82
CA THR A 126 9.67 -9.78 6.16
C THR A 126 10.92 -8.93 5.94
N GLY A 127 10.83 -7.92 5.09
CA GLY A 127 11.97 -7.05 4.73
C GLY A 127 12.78 -7.56 3.54
N ASP A 128 12.41 -8.72 2.96
CA ASP A 128 13.05 -9.28 1.79
C ASP A 128 12.35 -8.82 0.50
N CYS A 129 13.13 -8.64 -0.57
CA CYS A 129 12.60 -8.40 -1.91
C CYS A 129 12.48 -9.74 -2.66
N PHE A 130 11.44 -9.89 -3.49
CA PHE A 130 11.42 -10.96 -4.47
C PHE A 130 12.33 -10.62 -5.66
N ASP A 131 12.60 -11.61 -6.50
CA ASP A 131 13.38 -11.38 -7.72
C ASP A 131 12.58 -10.51 -8.70
N TRP A 132 12.94 -9.25 -8.81
CA TRP A 132 12.27 -8.29 -9.71
C TRP A 132 12.42 -8.64 -11.20
N ALA A 133 13.33 -9.55 -11.58
CA ALA A 133 13.39 -10.07 -12.94
C ALA A 133 12.10 -10.82 -13.34
N LEU A 134 11.33 -11.34 -12.36
CA LEU A 134 10.03 -11.95 -12.59
C LEU A 134 8.98 -10.98 -13.13
N LEU A 135 9.13 -9.66 -12.92
CA LEU A 135 8.15 -8.67 -13.35
C LEU A 135 8.06 -8.57 -14.87
N GLY A 136 9.16 -8.85 -15.58
CA GLY A 136 9.19 -8.88 -17.06
C GLY A 136 8.60 -7.61 -17.68
N GLN A 137 7.66 -7.81 -18.62
CA GLN A 137 6.88 -6.74 -19.24
C GLN A 137 5.43 -6.81 -18.73
N LEU A 138 5.17 -6.24 -17.56
CA LEU A 138 3.81 -6.04 -17.08
C LEU A 138 3.11 -4.94 -17.89
N ASN A 139 1.95 -5.26 -18.46
CA ASN A 139 1.20 -4.36 -19.33
C ASN A 139 0.10 -3.57 -18.59
N ARG A 140 0.18 -3.48 -17.27
CA ARG A 140 -0.80 -2.74 -16.46
C ARG A 140 -0.14 -1.98 -15.31
N PRO A 141 -0.79 -0.92 -14.78
CA PRO A 141 -0.29 -0.20 -13.61
C PRO A 141 -0.17 -1.13 -12.39
N TYR A 142 0.98 -1.11 -11.71
CA TYR A 142 1.21 -1.91 -10.52
C TYR A 142 1.91 -1.11 -9.42
N PHE A 143 1.59 -1.44 -8.19
CA PHE A 143 2.33 -1.02 -7.01
C PHE A 143 3.41 -2.06 -6.73
N LEU A 144 4.64 -1.62 -6.53
CA LEU A 144 5.73 -2.49 -6.11
C LEU A 144 5.92 -2.36 -4.60
N ALA A 145 5.83 -3.49 -3.92
CA ALA A 145 6.02 -3.65 -2.49
C ALA A 145 7.06 -4.73 -2.18
N GLY A 146 7.25 -5.03 -0.90
CA GLY A 146 8.17 -6.08 -0.43
C GLY A 146 9.61 -5.61 -0.32
N GLY A 147 10.12 -5.51 0.92
CA GLY A 147 11.51 -5.22 1.21
C GLY A 147 12.03 -3.86 0.77
N LEU A 148 11.16 -2.95 0.32
CA LEU A 148 11.57 -1.62 -0.10
C LEU A 148 12.11 -0.82 1.09
N ASN A 149 13.19 -0.09 0.84
CA ASN A 149 13.87 0.76 1.81
C ASN A 149 14.61 1.88 1.07
N PRO A 150 15.21 2.86 1.76
CA PRO A 150 15.95 3.91 1.08
C PRO A 150 17.05 3.40 0.15
N ASP A 151 17.73 2.30 0.47
CA ASP A 151 18.92 1.87 -0.30
C ASP A 151 18.57 1.25 -1.66
N ASN A 152 17.41 0.60 -1.78
CA ASN A 152 16.93 0.02 -3.03
C ASN A 152 15.87 0.87 -3.76
N ALA A 153 15.48 2.03 -3.22
CA ALA A 153 14.42 2.87 -3.74
C ALA A 153 14.62 3.30 -5.22
N VAL A 154 15.88 3.63 -5.59
CA VAL A 154 16.20 4.04 -6.96
C VAL A 154 16.09 2.86 -7.94
N GLN A 155 16.57 1.68 -7.53
CA GLN A 155 16.48 0.46 -8.34
C GLN A 155 15.01 0.04 -8.53
N ALA A 156 14.19 0.13 -7.44
CA ALA A 156 12.76 -0.13 -7.52
C ALA A 156 12.05 0.87 -8.45
N ALA A 157 12.39 2.15 -8.39
CA ALA A 157 11.84 3.18 -9.27
C ALA A 157 12.21 2.96 -10.75
N ALA A 158 13.39 2.37 -11.03
CA ALA A 158 13.85 2.05 -12.39
C ALA A 158 13.01 0.97 -13.09
N LEU A 159 12.20 0.24 -12.35
CA LEU A 159 11.22 -0.73 -12.91
C LEU A 159 9.93 -0.05 -13.40
N HIS A 160 9.84 1.27 -13.26
CA HIS A 160 8.71 2.10 -13.68
C HIS A 160 7.35 1.63 -13.12
N PRO A 161 7.24 1.25 -11.82
CA PRO A 161 5.94 0.95 -11.23
C PRO A 161 5.07 2.21 -11.20
N TYR A 162 3.76 2.02 -11.13
CA TYR A 162 2.82 3.11 -10.91
C TYR A 162 3.09 3.81 -9.57
N ALA A 163 3.36 3.03 -8.52
CA ALA A 163 3.77 3.53 -7.21
C ALA A 163 4.68 2.52 -6.49
N LEU A 164 5.45 3.02 -5.52
CA LEU A 164 6.23 2.21 -4.59
C LEU A 164 5.53 2.21 -3.23
N ASP A 165 5.25 1.03 -2.69
CA ASP A 165 4.68 0.86 -1.35
C ASP A 165 5.77 0.42 -0.36
N VAL A 166 6.08 1.28 0.60
CA VAL A 166 7.11 1.03 1.60
C VAL A 166 6.51 0.99 3.01
N SER A 167 6.88 -0.02 3.77
CA SER A 167 6.41 -0.17 5.15
C SER A 167 7.56 -0.32 6.15
N SER A 168 8.12 -1.52 6.32
CA SER A 168 9.18 -1.79 7.32
C SER A 168 10.49 -1.08 7.01
N GLY A 169 10.84 -0.87 5.77
CA GLY A 169 12.11 -0.25 5.36
C GLY A 169 12.26 1.23 5.73
N ILE A 170 11.19 1.86 6.21
CA ILE A 170 11.20 3.22 6.76
C ILE A 170 10.84 3.24 8.25
N GLU A 171 11.17 2.14 8.95
CA GLU A 171 10.95 1.99 10.40
C GLU A 171 12.26 1.82 11.15
N THR A 172 12.27 2.23 12.41
CA THR A 172 13.25 1.90 13.43
C THR A 172 12.48 1.37 14.63
N ASP A 173 12.87 0.20 15.14
CA ASP A 173 12.19 -0.51 16.24
C ASP A 173 10.69 -0.70 16.04
N GLY A 174 10.29 -0.96 14.77
CA GLY A 174 8.89 -1.22 14.37
C GLY A 174 8.01 0.04 14.27
N MET A 175 8.59 1.23 14.37
CA MET A 175 7.89 2.51 14.25
C MET A 175 8.44 3.33 13.09
N LYS A 176 7.57 4.10 12.43
CA LYS A 176 8.03 5.00 11.35
C LYS A 176 9.13 5.93 11.83
N ASP A 177 10.15 6.07 11.01
CA ASP A 177 11.32 6.90 11.24
C ASP A 177 11.34 8.05 10.24
N LYS A 178 11.33 9.29 10.74
CA LYS A 178 11.22 10.49 9.90
C LYS A 178 12.36 10.59 8.88
N GLU A 179 13.59 10.32 9.30
CA GLU A 179 14.75 10.47 8.41
C GLU A 179 14.74 9.40 7.30
N LYS A 180 14.36 8.17 7.63
CA LYS A 180 14.18 7.10 6.63
C LYS A 180 13.04 7.43 5.65
N MET A 181 11.91 7.93 6.15
CA MET A 181 10.80 8.39 5.28
C MET A 181 11.28 9.49 4.32
N LYS A 182 11.95 10.50 4.84
CA LYS A 182 12.49 11.61 4.06
C LYS A 182 13.51 11.15 3.02
N LEU A 183 14.42 10.25 3.41
CA LEU A 183 15.46 9.73 2.51
C LEU A 183 14.84 8.88 1.38
N PHE A 184 13.87 8.01 1.70
CA PHE A 184 13.16 7.22 0.71
C PHE A 184 12.46 8.12 -0.32
N MET A 185 11.68 9.10 0.16
CA MET A 185 10.95 10.04 -0.71
C MET A 185 11.90 10.87 -1.59
N ALA A 186 13.04 11.31 -1.03
CA ALA A 186 14.03 12.07 -1.78
C ALA A 186 14.65 11.23 -2.91
N ARG A 187 15.00 9.98 -2.66
CA ARG A 187 15.59 9.05 -3.65
C ARG A 187 14.62 8.73 -4.78
N VAL A 188 13.35 8.44 -4.45
CA VAL A 188 12.32 8.17 -5.46
C VAL A 188 12.06 9.41 -6.34
N ARG A 189 11.95 10.59 -5.75
CA ARG A 189 11.72 11.84 -6.48
C ARG A 189 12.90 12.25 -7.36
N ALA A 190 14.12 12.00 -6.92
CA ALA A 190 15.31 12.27 -7.73
C ALA A 190 15.37 11.42 -8.99
N TYR A 191 14.85 10.19 -8.96
CA TYR A 191 14.79 9.32 -10.13
C TYR A 191 13.74 9.79 -11.16
N ARG A 192 12.62 10.38 -10.70
CA ARG A 192 11.52 10.86 -11.58
C ARG A 192 11.81 12.18 -12.30
N ARG A 193 12.92 12.83 -11.99
CA ARG A 193 13.39 14.07 -12.65
C ARG A 193 14.31 13.76 -13.81
#